data_aa174f6cb9b0b2ac53a8270f1c9ac147
#
_entry.id   aa174f6cb9b0b2ac53a8270f1c9ac147
#
_cell.length_a   1.000
_cell.length_b   1.000
_cell.length_c   1.000
_cell.angle_alpha   90.00
_cell.angle_beta   90.00
_cell.angle_gamma   90.00
#
_symmetry.space_group_name_H-M   'P 1'
#
loop_
_entity.id
_entity.type
_entity.pdbx_description
1 polymer ?
#
loop_
_entity_poly.entity_id
_entity_poly.type
_entity_poly.pdbx_seq_one_letter_code
_entity_poly.pdbx_strand_id
1 'polypeptide(L)'
;KQVIILPNGRKMALSISGGVSWYPENSTDLSTLKKYADFAMYQVKKAEKGHITEFDLELFTKNAKETEMRRLFHKMLNEELFTYYFQPIVSAADGSIYAYEALMRGNLPALTRPDQILQLAHEEECLHEIERLTMFLSAKSYATFLSTHQIRGDELLFVNSIASQYMNHDEAVAYVEQYSFLQDRIVIEITEEDSQDLTALLKKREMPG
;
A
#
# COMPACT_ATOMS: atom_id res chain seq x y z
N LYS A 1 0.36 -33.69 -21.59
CA LYS A 1 1.21 -34.45 -20.66
C LYS A 1 1.69 -35.71 -21.35
N GLN A 2 2.99 -35.90 -21.46
CA GLN A 2 3.58 -37.10 -22.04
C GLN A 2 4.06 -38.00 -20.91
N VAL A 3 3.77 -39.32 -21.02
CA VAL A 3 4.26 -40.29 -20.05
C VAL A 3 5.52 -40.91 -20.61
N ILE A 4 6.61 -40.84 -19.86
CA ILE A 4 7.88 -41.54 -20.17
C ILE A 4 8.09 -42.70 -19.21
N ILE A 5 8.77 -43.74 -19.69
CA ILE A 5 9.18 -44.87 -18.87
C ILE A 5 10.67 -44.68 -18.55
N LEU A 6 10.97 -44.59 -17.27
CA LEU A 6 12.36 -44.50 -16.80
C LEU A 6 13.10 -45.83 -16.93
N PRO A 7 14.44 -45.86 -16.92
CA PRO A 7 15.23 -47.08 -17.02
C PRO A 7 14.90 -48.13 -15.94
N ASN A 8 14.36 -47.69 -14.80
CA ASN A 8 13.89 -48.57 -13.71
C ASN A 8 12.44 -49.04 -13.85
N GLY A 9 11.82 -48.85 -15.02
CA GLY A 9 10.43 -49.25 -15.32
C GLY A 9 9.35 -48.35 -14.74
N ARG A 10 9.69 -47.29 -13.97
CA ARG A 10 8.70 -46.36 -13.44
C ARG A 10 8.14 -45.43 -14.52
N LYS A 11 6.85 -45.23 -14.52
CA LYS A 11 6.15 -44.24 -15.38
C LYS A 11 6.23 -42.88 -14.73
N MET A 12 6.64 -41.86 -15.50
CA MET A 12 6.67 -40.48 -15.07
C MET A 12 5.93 -39.62 -16.11
N ALA A 13 4.99 -38.80 -15.63
CA ALA A 13 4.31 -37.80 -16.47
C ALA A 13 5.16 -36.54 -16.57
N LEU A 14 5.48 -36.14 -17.80
CA LEU A 14 6.16 -34.87 -18.09
C LEU A 14 5.17 -33.86 -18.65
N SER A 15 5.32 -32.61 -18.18
CA SER A 15 4.69 -31.44 -18.80
C SER A 15 5.75 -30.38 -19.07
N ILE A 16 5.60 -29.71 -20.20
CA ILE A 16 6.52 -28.63 -20.63
C ILE A 16 5.70 -27.35 -20.73
N SER A 17 6.22 -26.28 -20.13
CA SER A 17 5.72 -24.92 -20.31
C SER A 17 6.68 -24.18 -21.24
N GLY A 18 6.15 -23.41 -22.17
CA GLY A 18 6.96 -22.63 -23.10
C GLY A 18 6.33 -21.26 -23.38
N GLY A 19 7.15 -20.31 -23.80
CA GLY A 19 6.72 -19.03 -24.31
C GLY A 19 7.25 -18.82 -25.71
N VAL A 20 6.50 -18.12 -26.55
CA VAL A 20 6.84 -17.83 -27.94
C VAL A 20 6.78 -16.33 -28.17
N SER A 21 7.74 -15.81 -28.90
CA SER A 21 7.73 -14.46 -29.47
C SER A 21 8.11 -14.52 -30.94
N TRP A 22 7.53 -13.63 -31.73
CA TRP A 22 7.62 -13.67 -33.19
C TRP A 22 8.53 -12.58 -33.74
N TYR A 23 9.39 -12.92 -34.68
CA TYR A 23 10.15 -11.99 -35.50
C TYR A 23 9.41 -11.77 -36.84
N PRO A 24 9.26 -10.54 -37.32
CA PRO A 24 9.62 -9.26 -36.68
C PRO A 24 8.50 -8.64 -35.84
N GLU A 25 7.34 -9.30 -35.69
CA GLU A 25 6.09 -8.74 -35.13
C GLU A 25 6.26 -8.22 -33.70
N ASN A 26 6.93 -9.00 -32.84
CA ASN A 26 7.13 -8.59 -31.44
C ASN A 26 8.39 -7.73 -31.29
N SER A 27 9.46 -8.04 -32.04
CA SER A 27 10.72 -7.28 -32.05
C SER A 27 11.62 -7.73 -33.18
N THR A 28 12.52 -6.83 -33.62
CA THR A 28 13.63 -7.16 -34.54
C THR A 28 14.94 -7.46 -33.79
N ASP A 29 14.98 -7.27 -32.47
CA ASP A 29 16.13 -7.58 -31.64
C ASP A 29 15.98 -8.93 -30.95
N LEU A 30 16.98 -9.81 -31.14
CA LEU A 30 16.99 -11.16 -30.59
C LEU A 30 16.96 -11.20 -29.05
N SER A 31 17.63 -10.26 -28.39
CA SER A 31 17.66 -10.20 -26.93
C SER A 31 16.28 -9.85 -26.36
N THR A 32 15.58 -8.94 -27.02
CA THR A 32 14.20 -8.56 -26.69
C THR A 32 13.23 -9.71 -26.96
N LEU A 33 13.36 -10.41 -28.08
CA LEU A 33 12.53 -11.59 -28.37
C LEU A 33 12.70 -12.67 -27.29
N LYS A 34 13.94 -12.98 -26.87
CA LYS A 34 14.17 -13.91 -25.76
C LYS A 34 13.48 -13.47 -24.48
N LYS A 35 13.62 -12.20 -24.10
CA LYS A 35 12.95 -11.62 -22.93
C LYS A 35 11.42 -11.76 -23.01
N TYR A 36 10.84 -11.57 -24.17
CA TYR A 36 9.39 -11.68 -24.41
C TYR A 36 8.92 -13.14 -24.33
N ALA A 37 9.66 -14.08 -24.92
CA ALA A 37 9.37 -15.51 -24.82
C ALA A 37 9.51 -16.01 -23.36
N ASP A 38 10.55 -15.57 -22.65
CA ASP A 38 10.73 -15.89 -21.23
C ASP A 38 9.59 -15.36 -20.36
N PHE A 39 9.13 -14.12 -20.62
CA PHE A 39 7.97 -13.55 -19.94
C PHE A 39 6.71 -14.40 -20.18
N ALA A 40 6.40 -14.75 -21.45
CA ALA A 40 5.28 -15.60 -21.79
C ALA A 40 5.35 -16.97 -21.09
N MET A 41 6.52 -17.62 -21.11
CA MET A 41 6.75 -18.89 -20.39
C MET A 41 6.52 -18.74 -18.88
N TYR A 42 6.96 -17.64 -18.27
CA TYR A 42 6.76 -17.37 -16.85
C TYR A 42 5.28 -17.24 -16.49
N GLN A 43 4.47 -16.54 -17.32
CA GLN A 43 3.03 -16.44 -17.12
C GLN A 43 2.36 -17.82 -17.11
N VAL A 44 2.73 -18.70 -18.03
CA VAL A 44 2.24 -20.10 -18.04
C VAL A 44 2.59 -20.82 -16.76
N LYS A 45 3.85 -20.69 -16.27
CA LYS A 45 4.28 -21.36 -15.04
C LYS A 45 3.54 -20.86 -13.79
N LYS A 46 3.14 -19.59 -13.79
CA LYS A 46 2.40 -18.96 -12.68
C LYS A 46 0.93 -19.36 -12.66
N ALA A 47 0.29 -19.45 -13.84
CA ALA A 47 -1.13 -19.76 -13.97
C ALA A 47 -1.36 -21.29 -13.99
N GLU A 48 -1.12 -21.95 -15.10
CA GLU A 48 -1.33 -23.39 -15.30
C GLU A 48 -0.16 -23.97 -16.09
N LYS A 49 0.62 -24.85 -15.46
CA LYS A 49 1.79 -25.49 -16.10
C LYS A 49 1.37 -26.46 -17.21
N GLY A 50 2.22 -26.59 -18.23
CA GLY A 50 2.14 -27.65 -19.21
C GLY A 50 1.50 -27.26 -20.55
N HIS A 51 1.50 -25.98 -20.89
CA HIS A 51 1.15 -25.48 -22.22
C HIS A 51 2.16 -24.44 -22.72
N ILE A 52 2.02 -24.06 -23.98
CA ILE A 52 2.82 -23.04 -24.65
C ILE A 52 1.90 -21.85 -24.90
N THR A 53 2.38 -20.62 -24.65
CA THR A 53 1.65 -19.40 -24.94
C THR A 53 2.51 -18.42 -25.74
N GLU A 54 1.87 -17.56 -26.48
CA GLU A 54 2.51 -16.47 -27.22
C GLU A 54 2.69 -15.25 -26.32
N PHE A 55 3.66 -14.43 -26.68
CA PHE A 55 3.89 -13.15 -26.01
C PHE A 55 2.72 -12.21 -26.24
N ASP A 56 2.28 -11.59 -25.16
CA ASP A 56 1.25 -10.56 -25.11
C ASP A 56 1.87 -9.24 -24.65
N LEU A 57 1.91 -8.25 -25.53
CA LEU A 57 2.50 -6.94 -25.26
C LEU A 57 1.69 -6.15 -24.23
N GLU A 58 0.37 -6.26 -24.23
CA GLU A 58 -0.50 -5.56 -23.29
C GLU A 58 -0.27 -6.09 -21.87
N LEU A 59 -0.28 -7.41 -21.72
CA LEU A 59 0.01 -8.08 -20.45
C LEU A 59 1.43 -7.77 -19.95
N PHE A 60 2.43 -7.75 -20.85
CA PHE A 60 3.80 -7.38 -20.51
C PHE A 60 3.89 -5.96 -19.99
N THR A 61 3.25 -5.02 -20.68
CA THR A 61 3.24 -3.59 -20.32
C THR A 61 2.52 -3.36 -18.98
N LYS A 62 1.39 -4.05 -18.78
CA LYS A 62 0.65 -4.03 -17.51
C LYS A 62 1.51 -4.53 -16.36
N ASN A 63 2.15 -5.68 -16.51
CA ASN A 63 3.01 -6.28 -15.50
C ASN A 63 4.22 -5.40 -15.16
N ALA A 64 4.82 -4.76 -16.18
CA ALA A 64 5.92 -3.82 -15.97
C ALA A 64 5.49 -2.59 -15.16
N LYS A 65 4.29 -2.05 -15.42
CA LYS A 65 3.72 -0.94 -14.65
C LYS A 65 3.44 -1.34 -13.21
N GLU A 66 2.80 -2.49 -12.99
CA GLU A 66 2.54 -3.01 -11.64
C GLU A 66 3.83 -3.20 -10.84
N THR A 67 4.86 -3.79 -11.47
CA THR A 67 6.16 -3.98 -10.83
C THR A 67 6.82 -2.65 -10.45
N GLU A 68 6.75 -1.66 -11.33
CA GLU A 68 7.28 -0.31 -11.04
C GLU A 68 6.48 0.38 -9.94
N MET A 69 5.15 0.25 -9.92
CA MET A 69 4.31 0.82 -8.86
C MET A 69 4.64 0.22 -7.48
N ARG A 70 4.85 -1.10 -7.39
CA ARG A 70 5.29 -1.76 -6.15
C ARG A 70 6.67 -1.26 -5.71
N ARG A 71 7.61 -1.14 -6.64
CA ARG A 71 8.94 -0.59 -6.34
C ARG A 71 8.88 0.84 -5.80
N LEU A 72 8.04 1.69 -6.40
CA LEU A 72 7.81 3.07 -5.94
C LEU A 72 7.12 3.10 -4.58
N PHE A 73 6.18 2.20 -4.34
CA PHE A 73 5.49 2.07 -3.06
C PHE A 73 6.46 1.69 -1.94
N HIS A 74 7.31 0.68 -2.13
CA HIS A 74 8.33 0.33 -1.13
C HIS A 74 9.34 1.46 -0.89
N LYS A 75 9.72 2.19 -1.95
CA LYS A 75 10.52 3.41 -1.78
C LYS A 75 9.81 4.45 -0.91
N MET A 76 8.52 4.66 -1.16
CA MET A 76 7.69 5.61 -0.41
C MET A 76 7.64 5.24 1.08
N LEU A 77 7.44 3.96 1.42
CA LEU A 77 7.45 3.48 2.80
C LEU A 77 8.81 3.70 3.47
N ASN A 78 9.90 3.26 2.83
CA ASN A 78 11.24 3.31 3.39
C ASN A 78 11.78 4.74 3.60
N GLU A 79 11.39 5.68 2.75
CA GLU A 79 11.81 7.08 2.79
C GLU A 79 10.74 7.99 3.43
N GLU A 80 9.65 7.41 3.93
CA GLU A 80 8.51 8.11 4.57
C GLU A 80 7.97 9.25 3.68
N LEU A 81 7.84 9.00 2.38
CA LEU A 81 7.46 10.02 1.38
C LEU A 81 5.95 10.29 1.41
N PHE A 82 5.48 10.79 2.52
CA PHE A 82 4.09 11.19 2.75
C PHE A 82 4.00 12.65 3.18
N THR A 83 2.88 13.29 2.84
CA THR A 83 2.51 14.63 3.30
C THR A 83 1.07 14.59 3.80
N TYR A 84 0.77 15.36 4.84
CA TYR A 84 -0.58 15.53 5.36
C TYR A 84 -1.06 16.94 5.10
N TYR A 85 -2.20 17.07 4.41
CA TYR A 85 -2.93 18.31 4.27
C TYR A 85 -3.98 18.39 5.38
N PHE A 86 -4.21 19.58 5.88
CA PHE A 86 -5.18 19.82 6.93
C PHE A 86 -6.40 20.52 6.35
N GLN A 87 -7.52 19.79 6.31
CA GLN A 87 -8.80 20.34 5.87
C GLN A 87 -9.55 20.87 7.09
N PRO A 88 -9.91 22.17 7.13
CA PRO A 88 -10.61 22.72 8.29
C PRO A 88 -12.03 22.18 8.40
N ILE A 89 -12.44 21.83 9.62
CA ILE A 89 -13.80 21.52 10.03
C ILE A 89 -14.32 22.73 10.81
N VAL A 90 -15.41 23.33 10.34
CA VAL A 90 -15.93 24.56 10.91
C VAL A 90 -17.22 24.34 11.71
N SER A 91 -17.40 25.12 12.77
CA SER A 91 -18.61 25.15 13.56
C SER A 91 -19.75 25.76 12.72
N ALA A 92 -20.90 25.08 12.65
CA ALA A 92 -22.09 25.59 11.98
C ALA A 92 -22.75 26.77 12.72
N ALA A 93 -22.40 26.97 13.99
CA ALA A 93 -23.00 28.03 14.81
C ALA A 93 -22.40 29.42 14.52
N ASP A 94 -21.08 29.48 14.28
CA ASP A 94 -20.35 30.74 14.19
C ASP A 94 -19.27 30.78 13.10
N GLY A 95 -19.09 29.70 12.36
CA GLY A 95 -18.08 29.60 11.30
C GLY A 95 -16.64 29.52 11.79
N SER A 96 -16.41 29.39 13.10
CA SER A 96 -15.04 29.20 13.64
C SER A 96 -14.49 27.83 13.29
N ILE A 97 -13.16 27.73 13.17
CA ILE A 97 -12.51 26.42 12.97
C ILE A 97 -12.59 25.65 14.29
N TYR A 98 -13.21 24.48 14.24
CA TYR A 98 -13.35 23.55 15.34
C TYR A 98 -12.24 22.50 15.35
N ALA A 99 -11.87 22.02 14.17
CA ALA A 99 -10.88 20.95 14.01
C ALA A 99 -10.22 20.98 12.62
N TYR A 100 -9.27 20.12 12.42
CA TYR A 100 -8.69 19.83 11.11
C TYR A 100 -8.71 18.32 10.86
N GLU A 101 -9.06 17.90 9.64
CA GLU A 101 -8.87 16.53 9.18
C GLU A 101 -7.51 16.38 8.50
N ALA A 102 -6.72 15.39 8.93
CA ALA A 102 -5.43 15.06 8.33
C ALA A 102 -5.63 14.16 7.11
N LEU A 103 -5.38 14.68 5.93
CA LEU A 103 -5.55 13.99 4.66
C LEU A 103 -4.20 13.60 4.07
N MET A 104 -3.90 12.31 4.08
CA MET A 104 -2.68 11.73 3.53
C MET A 104 -2.54 11.98 2.02
N ARG A 105 -1.32 12.28 1.57
CA ARG A 105 -0.92 12.31 0.17
C ARG A 105 0.48 11.72 0.02
N GLY A 106 0.69 10.94 -1.04
CA GLY A 106 2.04 10.48 -1.37
C GLY A 106 2.86 11.56 -2.07
N ASN A 107 4.15 11.61 -1.77
CA ASN A 107 5.10 12.58 -2.36
C ASN A 107 5.81 12.05 -3.61
N LEU A 108 5.27 11.01 -4.25
CA LEU A 108 5.74 10.53 -5.55
C LEU A 108 4.68 10.84 -6.61
N PRO A 109 5.04 11.44 -7.77
CA PRO A 109 4.06 11.81 -8.81
C PRO A 109 3.17 10.68 -9.30
N ALA A 110 3.66 9.43 -9.26
CA ALA A 110 2.93 8.24 -9.66
C ALA A 110 2.04 7.67 -8.53
N LEU A 111 2.24 8.07 -7.27
CA LEU A 111 1.57 7.56 -6.08
C LEU A 111 1.20 8.72 -5.14
N THR A 112 0.22 9.53 -5.52
CA THR A 112 -0.25 10.66 -4.73
C THR A 112 -1.55 10.36 -3.99
N ARG A 113 -2.37 9.44 -4.50
CA ARG A 113 -3.73 9.17 -4.04
C ARG A 113 -3.76 8.16 -2.90
N PRO A 114 -4.47 8.46 -1.79
CA PRO A 114 -4.59 7.56 -0.65
C PRO A 114 -5.17 6.19 -0.99
N ASP A 115 -6.21 6.13 -1.83
CA ASP A 115 -6.85 4.88 -2.24
C ASP A 115 -5.88 3.92 -2.95
N GLN A 116 -5.02 4.44 -3.84
CA GLN A 116 -3.99 3.64 -4.51
C GLN A 116 -2.91 3.16 -3.54
N ILE A 117 -2.52 4.02 -2.59
CA ILE A 117 -1.53 3.68 -1.55
C ILE A 117 -2.08 2.57 -0.66
N LEU A 118 -3.32 2.69 -0.18
CA LEU A 118 -3.98 1.68 0.66
C LEU A 118 -4.18 0.36 -0.08
N GLN A 119 -4.55 0.40 -1.37
CA GLN A 119 -4.65 -0.81 -2.18
C GLN A 119 -3.31 -1.54 -2.28
N LEU A 120 -2.22 -0.82 -2.59
CA LEU A 120 -0.88 -1.41 -2.64
C LEU A 120 -0.45 -1.94 -1.28
N ALA A 121 -0.73 -1.22 -0.19
CA ALA A 121 -0.44 -1.66 1.16
C ALA A 121 -1.17 -2.96 1.52
N HIS A 122 -2.41 -3.11 1.07
CA HIS A 122 -3.17 -4.35 1.23
C HIS A 122 -2.57 -5.50 0.40
N GLU A 123 -2.22 -5.25 -0.87
CA GLU A 123 -1.64 -6.25 -1.77
C GLU A 123 -0.25 -6.73 -1.30
N GLU A 124 0.54 -5.84 -0.68
CA GLU A 124 1.89 -6.11 -0.18
C GLU A 124 1.92 -6.46 1.32
N GLU A 125 0.75 -6.60 1.96
CA GLU A 125 0.60 -6.93 3.39
C GLU A 125 1.30 -5.94 4.35
N CYS A 126 1.31 -4.64 3.97
CA CYS A 126 2.00 -3.55 4.69
C CYS A 126 1.03 -2.53 5.31
N LEU A 127 -0.24 -2.89 5.55
CA LEU A 127 -1.23 -1.97 6.14
C LEU A 127 -0.82 -1.46 7.52
N HIS A 128 -0.11 -2.28 8.30
CA HIS A 128 0.41 -1.87 9.62
C HIS A 128 1.40 -0.71 9.50
N GLU A 129 2.31 -0.76 8.53
CA GLU A 129 3.28 0.31 8.27
C GLU A 129 2.58 1.62 7.89
N ILE A 130 1.52 1.55 7.08
CA ILE A 130 0.72 2.72 6.72
C ILE A 130 0.01 3.29 7.96
N GLU A 131 -0.59 2.45 8.81
CA GLU A 131 -1.23 2.89 10.05
C GLU A 131 -0.23 3.61 10.96
N ARG A 132 0.93 3.00 11.22
CA ARG A 132 2.00 3.58 12.01
C ARG A 132 2.47 4.93 11.44
N LEU A 133 2.77 4.98 10.14
CA LEU A 133 3.21 6.21 9.47
C LEU A 133 2.13 7.28 9.52
N THR A 134 0.86 6.92 9.37
CA THR A 134 -0.26 7.86 9.46
C THR A 134 -0.30 8.52 10.83
N MET A 135 -0.23 7.75 11.90
CA MET A 135 -0.23 8.29 13.26
C MET A 135 0.96 9.23 13.51
N PHE A 136 2.18 8.76 13.25
CA PHE A 136 3.38 9.54 13.53
C PHE A 136 3.52 10.79 12.65
N LEU A 137 3.31 10.66 11.34
CA LEU A 137 3.54 11.77 10.41
C LEU A 137 2.41 12.82 10.44
N SER A 138 1.16 12.42 10.69
CA SER A 138 0.07 13.38 10.90
C SER A 138 0.31 14.21 12.16
N ALA A 139 0.66 13.58 13.29
CA ALA A 139 0.98 14.27 14.54
C ALA A 139 2.19 15.20 14.38
N LYS A 140 3.27 14.73 13.75
CA LYS A 140 4.47 15.53 13.44
C LYS A 140 4.12 16.76 12.59
N SER A 141 3.36 16.53 11.53
CA SER A 141 2.95 17.60 10.60
C SER A 141 2.04 18.61 11.30
N TYR A 142 1.12 18.12 12.15
CA TYR A 142 0.23 18.98 12.93
C TYR A 142 0.97 19.80 13.99
N ALA A 143 1.91 19.21 14.71
CA ALA A 143 2.77 19.94 15.65
C ALA A 143 3.55 21.07 14.94
N THR A 144 4.06 20.80 13.73
CA THR A 144 4.72 21.83 12.89
C THR A 144 3.73 22.90 12.47
N PHE A 145 2.52 22.51 12.05
CA PHE A 145 1.47 23.42 11.65
C PHE A 145 1.05 24.34 12.81
N LEU A 146 0.86 23.81 14.02
CA LEU A 146 0.57 24.58 15.23
C LEU A 146 1.64 25.63 15.51
N SER A 147 2.92 25.29 15.35
CA SER A 147 4.04 26.19 15.64
C SER A 147 4.24 27.29 14.61
N THR A 148 3.77 27.10 13.37
CA THR A 148 4.01 28.02 12.25
C THR A 148 2.81 28.90 11.89
N HIS A 149 1.60 28.52 12.28
CA HIS A 149 0.37 29.25 12.02
C HIS A 149 -0.17 29.85 13.29
N GLN A 150 -0.76 31.07 13.20
CA GLN A 150 -1.44 31.72 14.32
C GLN A 150 -2.85 31.12 14.48
N ILE A 151 -2.91 29.87 14.92
CA ILE A 151 -4.16 29.19 15.29
C ILE A 151 -4.31 29.23 16.80
N ARG A 152 -5.54 29.12 17.29
CA ARG A 152 -5.85 29.21 18.74
C ARG A 152 -5.12 28.13 19.55
N GLY A 153 -4.90 26.97 18.91
CA GLY A 153 -4.18 25.86 19.50
C GLY A 153 -5.04 24.94 20.35
N ASP A 154 -6.37 25.11 20.31
CA ASP A 154 -7.36 24.26 20.95
C ASP A 154 -8.15 23.38 19.93
N GLU A 155 -7.86 23.54 18.64
CA GLU A 155 -8.48 22.78 17.58
C GLU A 155 -8.11 21.29 17.67
N LEU A 156 -9.07 20.42 17.31
CA LEU A 156 -8.85 18.98 17.25
C LEU A 156 -8.19 18.57 15.94
N LEU A 157 -7.50 17.44 15.95
CA LEU A 157 -6.96 16.76 14.77
C LEU A 157 -7.69 15.44 14.56
N PHE A 158 -8.42 15.32 13.46
CA PHE A 158 -9.04 14.09 13.03
C PHE A 158 -8.06 13.32 12.15
N VAL A 159 -7.82 12.06 12.48
CA VAL A 159 -6.88 11.18 11.77
C VAL A 159 -7.61 9.91 11.35
N ASN A 160 -7.67 9.68 10.04
CA ASN A 160 -8.21 8.44 9.48
C ASN A 160 -7.33 7.25 9.85
N SER A 161 -7.94 6.20 10.37
CA SER A 161 -7.26 5.00 10.88
C SER A 161 -7.86 3.73 10.29
N ILE A 162 -7.00 2.76 9.98
CA ILE A 162 -7.41 1.46 9.46
C ILE A 162 -7.90 0.60 10.62
N ALA A 163 -9.20 0.22 10.61
CA ALA A 163 -9.84 -0.46 11.75
C ALA A 163 -9.16 -1.77 12.16
N SER A 164 -8.62 -2.53 11.19
CA SER A 164 -7.94 -3.81 11.41
C SER A 164 -6.49 -3.67 11.88
N GLN A 165 -5.93 -2.45 11.89
CA GLN A 165 -4.54 -2.19 12.23
C GLN A 165 -4.44 -1.36 13.50
N TYR A 166 -3.39 -1.59 14.28
CA TYR A 166 -3.06 -0.83 15.49
C TYR A 166 -1.56 -0.84 15.73
N MET A 167 -1.05 0.21 16.35
CA MET A 167 0.35 0.27 16.77
C MET A 167 0.64 -0.85 17.78
N ASN A 168 1.80 -1.48 17.70
CA ASN A 168 2.26 -2.39 18.72
C ASN A 168 2.64 -1.60 20.02
N HIS A 169 2.93 -2.31 21.10
CA HIS A 169 3.20 -1.68 22.40
C HIS A 169 4.36 -0.68 22.32
N ASP A 170 5.47 -1.04 21.67
CA ASP A 170 6.66 -0.18 21.62
C ASP A 170 6.39 1.07 20.75
N GLU A 171 5.66 0.91 19.67
CA GLU A 171 5.22 2.02 18.81
C GLU A 171 4.27 2.96 19.56
N ALA A 172 3.32 2.41 20.34
CA ALA A 172 2.39 3.22 21.15
C ALA A 172 3.13 4.01 22.23
N VAL A 173 4.08 3.37 22.93
CA VAL A 173 4.93 4.05 23.92
C VAL A 173 5.72 5.18 23.25
N ALA A 174 6.39 4.91 22.13
CA ALA A 174 7.17 5.92 21.41
C ALA A 174 6.29 7.07 20.92
N TYR A 175 5.07 6.78 20.47
CA TYR A 175 4.10 7.79 20.04
C TYR A 175 3.69 8.70 21.20
N VAL A 176 3.32 8.13 22.35
CA VAL A 176 2.95 8.88 23.55
C VAL A 176 4.12 9.72 24.06
N GLU A 177 5.33 9.14 24.16
CA GLU A 177 6.52 9.90 24.56
C GLU A 177 6.78 11.12 23.68
N GLN A 178 6.53 11.01 22.38
CA GLN A 178 6.82 12.07 21.41
C GLN A 178 5.68 13.09 21.29
N TYR A 179 4.41 12.65 21.40
CA TYR A 179 3.23 13.44 21.06
C TYR A 179 2.19 13.54 22.19
N SER A 180 2.55 13.23 23.46
CA SER A 180 1.64 13.33 24.62
C SER A 180 0.96 14.70 24.73
N PHE A 181 1.60 15.78 24.30
CA PHE A 181 1.04 17.13 24.30
C PHE A 181 -0.13 17.33 23.32
N LEU A 182 -0.32 16.39 22.39
CA LEU A 182 -1.47 16.35 21.44
C LEU A 182 -2.56 15.35 21.85
N GLN A 183 -2.38 14.60 22.93
CA GLN A 183 -3.23 13.48 23.30
C GLN A 183 -4.71 13.85 23.40
N ASP A 184 -5.05 14.96 24.05
CA ASP A 184 -6.42 15.44 24.22
C ASP A 184 -7.00 16.09 22.95
N ARG A 185 -6.23 16.13 21.86
CA ARG A 185 -6.63 16.80 20.60
C ARG A 185 -6.78 15.85 19.44
N ILE A 186 -6.30 14.62 19.54
CA ILE A 186 -6.38 13.65 18.44
C ILE A 186 -7.67 12.86 18.52
N VAL A 187 -8.41 12.87 17.42
CA VAL A 187 -9.63 12.08 17.21
C VAL A 187 -9.34 11.05 16.13
N ILE A 188 -9.48 9.78 16.47
CA ILE A 188 -9.30 8.68 15.51
C ILE A 188 -10.63 8.45 14.79
N GLU A 189 -10.62 8.56 13.46
CA GLU A 189 -11.77 8.25 12.60
C GLU A 189 -11.61 6.84 12.01
N ILE A 190 -12.67 6.04 12.16
CA ILE A 190 -12.74 4.67 11.64
C ILE A 190 -13.98 4.58 10.74
N THR A 191 -13.81 4.13 9.50
CA THR A 191 -14.90 4.02 8.54
C THR A 191 -15.80 2.82 8.82
N GLU A 192 -17.09 2.92 8.46
CA GLU A 192 -18.06 1.83 8.67
C GLU A 192 -17.73 0.55 7.88
N GLU A 193 -17.09 0.67 6.73
CA GLU A 193 -16.67 -0.49 5.92
C GLU A 193 -15.65 -1.35 6.66
N ASP A 194 -14.84 -0.73 7.52
CA ASP A 194 -13.84 -1.40 8.36
C ASP A 194 -14.43 -1.91 9.68
N SER A 195 -15.65 -1.52 10.05
CA SER A 195 -16.22 -1.74 11.39
C SER A 195 -16.80 -3.15 11.64
N GLN A 196 -16.67 -4.09 10.71
CA GLN A 196 -17.19 -5.46 10.89
C GLN A 196 -16.46 -6.27 12.00
N ASP A 197 -15.30 -5.83 12.46
CA ASP A 197 -14.59 -6.42 13.58
C ASP A 197 -14.68 -5.56 14.85
N LEU A 198 -15.77 -5.74 15.59
CA LEU A 198 -16.00 -5.13 16.92
C LEU A 198 -14.81 -5.35 17.89
N THR A 199 -14.08 -6.45 17.75
CA THR A 199 -12.94 -6.80 18.61
C THR A 199 -11.74 -5.87 18.33
N ALA A 200 -11.51 -5.50 17.06
CA ALA A 200 -10.47 -4.55 16.66
C ALA A 200 -10.79 -3.15 17.18
N LEU A 201 -12.06 -2.73 17.10
CA LEU A 201 -12.52 -1.43 17.62
C LEU A 201 -12.35 -1.31 19.15
N LEU A 202 -12.67 -2.36 19.89
CA LEU A 202 -12.50 -2.38 21.36
C LEU A 202 -11.01 -2.28 21.73
N LYS A 203 -10.13 -2.97 21.03
CA LYS A 203 -8.68 -2.86 21.25
C LYS A 203 -8.14 -1.44 21.00
N LYS A 204 -8.62 -0.75 19.96
CA LYS A 204 -8.22 0.66 19.69
C LYS A 204 -8.65 1.61 20.82
N ARG A 205 -9.81 1.37 21.43
CA ARG A 205 -10.31 2.17 22.54
C ARG A 205 -9.47 1.97 23.84
N GLU A 206 -8.86 0.79 24.01
CA GLU A 206 -8.05 0.44 25.18
C GLU A 206 -6.57 0.84 25.04
N MET A 207 -6.16 1.37 23.88
CA MET A 207 -4.82 1.93 23.74
C MET A 207 -4.69 3.14 24.70
N PRO A 208 -3.60 3.17 25.49
CA PRO A 208 -3.38 4.31 26.38
C PRO A 208 -3.32 5.58 25.55
N GLY A 209 -4.29 6.47 25.80
CA GLY A 209 -4.23 7.84 25.36
C GLY A 209 -3.15 8.57 26.11
#